data_0c5d3d85201302cef3c87a07216997b5
#
_entry.id   0c5d3d85201302cef3c87a07216997b5
#
_cell.length_a   1.000
_cell.length_b   1.000
_cell.length_c   1.000
_cell.angle_alpha   90.00
_cell.angle_beta   90.00
_cell.angle_gamma   90.00
#
_symmetry.space_group_name_H-M   'P 1'
#
loop_
_entity.id
_entity.type
_entity.pdbx_description
1 polymer ?
#
loop_
_entity_poly.entity_id
_entity_poly.type
_entity_poly.pdbx_seq_one_letter_code
_entity_poly.pdbx_strand_id
1 'polypeptide(L)'
;MNRNEFIARLKENGIPPEIVSFDSSINDGYNIRKNKLRWETFTRERGKEYNCIGFPSESDALQHMLDELIAIYARNIVEPQRFQEYS
;
A
#
# COMPACT_ATOMS: atom_id res chain seq x y z
N MET A 1 4.39 11.03 -9.07
CA MET A 1 2.92 11.00 -9.14
C MET A 1 2.33 11.70 -7.93
N ASN A 2 1.11 12.18 -8.05
CA ASN A 2 0.38 12.76 -6.91
C ASN A 2 -0.66 11.75 -6.42
N ARG A 3 -1.40 12.13 -5.35
CA ARG A 3 -2.40 11.22 -4.77
C ARG A 3 -3.51 10.87 -5.75
N ASN A 4 -3.94 11.81 -6.58
CA ASN A 4 -5.00 11.55 -7.54
C ASN A 4 -4.56 10.52 -8.58
N GLU A 5 -3.33 10.62 -9.07
CA GLU A 5 -2.77 9.64 -9.99
C GLU A 5 -2.62 8.28 -9.32
N PHE A 6 -2.16 8.27 -8.08
CA PHE A 6 -2.02 7.04 -7.31
C PHE A 6 -3.36 6.31 -7.19
N ILE A 7 -4.41 7.05 -6.81
CA ILE A 7 -5.75 6.47 -6.66
C ILE A 7 -6.25 5.94 -8.00
N ALA A 8 -6.04 6.69 -9.08
CA ALA A 8 -6.44 6.25 -10.41
C ALA A 8 -5.74 4.96 -10.81
N ARG A 9 -4.44 4.87 -10.51
CA ARG A 9 -3.67 3.66 -10.83
C ARG A 9 -4.12 2.46 -10.01
N LEU A 10 -4.47 2.66 -8.74
CA LEU A 10 -5.04 1.58 -7.93
C LEU A 10 -6.31 1.04 -8.57
N LYS A 11 -7.22 1.95 -8.96
CA LYS A 11 -8.48 1.55 -9.57
C LYS A 11 -8.27 0.80 -10.88
N GLU A 12 -7.33 1.26 -11.71
CA GLU A 12 -7.00 0.59 -12.96
C GLU A 12 -6.53 -0.84 -12.75
N ASN A 13 -5.93 -1.11 -11.61
CA ASN A 13 -5.43 -2.44 -11.27
C ASN A 13 -6.39 -3.24 -10.39
N GLY A 14 -7.62 -2.78 -10.24
CA GLY A 14 -8.62 -3.47 -9.44
C GLY A 14 -8.36 -3.45 -7.94
N ILE A 15 -7.61 -2.47 -7.47
CA ILE A 15 -7.25 -2.34 -6.07
C ILE A 15 -8.12 -1.27 -5.42
N PRO A 16 -8.88 -1.61 -4.37
CA PRO A 16 -9.71 -0.61 -3.70
C PRO A 16 -8.85 0.47 -3.06
N PRO A 17 -9.04 1.75 -3.40
CA PRO A 17 -8.22 2.81 -2.83
C PRO A 17 -8.35 2.97 -1.31
N GLU A 18 -9.47 2.56 -0.75
CA GLU A 18 -9.70 2.68 0.69
C GLU A 18 -8.83 1.79 1.54
N ILE A 19 -8.09 0.85 0.96
CA ILE A 19 -7.13 0.05 1.73
C ILE A 19 -5.88 0.83 2.12
N VAL A 20 -5.67 1.99 1.51
CA VAL A 20 -4.52 2.85 1.81
C VAL A 20 -5.00 4.07 2.58
N SER A 21 -4.40 4.31 3.72
CA SER A 21 -4.70 5.49 4.55
C SER A 21 -3.58 6.51 4.41
N PHE A 22 -3.97 7.79 4.33
CA PHE A 22 -3.01 8.89 4.24
C PHE A 22 -2.99 9.64 5.56
N ASP A 23 -1.79 9.78 6.12
CA ASP A 23 -1.56 10.59 7.32
C ASP A 23 -2.41 10.16 8.52
N SER A 24 -2.88 8.91 8.51
CA SER A 24 -3.66 8.35 9.62
C SER A 24 -2.77 7.39 10.40
N SER A 25 -2.82 7.49 11.71
CA SER A 25 -2.04 6.62 12.58
C SER A 25 -2.89 5.56 13.26
N ILE A 26 -4.17 5.50 12.96
CA ILE A 26 -5.10 4.63 13.69
C ILE A 26 -5.68 3.50 12.84
N ASN A 27 -5.57 3.58 11.52
CA ASN A 27 -6.17 2.56 10.66
C ASN A 27 -5.22 1.40 10.42
N ASP A 28 -5.73 0.19 10.56
CA ASP A 28 -4.99 -1.00 10.15
C ASP A 28 -4.93 -1.04 8.63
N GLY A 29 -3.89 -1.69 8.10
CA GLY A 29 -3.68 -1.81 6.66
C GLY A 29 -2.47 -1.01 6.20
N TYR A 30 -2.53 -0.55 4.95
CA TYR A 30 -1.42 0.16 4.32
C TYR A 30 -1.52 1.65 4.60
N ASN A 31 -0.41 2.26 4.97
CA ASN A 31 -0.38 3.65 5.38
C ASN A 31 0.77 4.41 4.75
N ILE A 32 0.50 5.67 4.43
CA ILE A 32 1.52 6.62 3.98
C ILE A 32 1.41 7.84 4.88
N ARG A 33 2.53 8.28 5.43
CA ARG A 33 2.53 9.47 6.29
C ARG A 33 3.77 10.31 6.05
N LYS A 34 3.64 11.59 6.36
CA LYS A 34 4.79 12.47 6.42
C LYS A 34 5.33 12.48 7.85
N ASN A 35 6.64 12.25 7.98
CA ASN A 35 7.32 12.27 9.27
C ASN A 35 8.49 13.22 9.17
N LYS A 36 8.29 14.45 9.64
CA LYS A 36 9.28 15.54 9.57
C LYS A 36 9.66 15.83 8.11
N LEU A 37 10.91 15.53 7.72
CA LEU A 37 11.40 15.87 6.38
C LEU A 37 11.28 14.74 5.39
N ARG A 38 10.68 13.62 5.77
CA ARG A 38 10.56 12.49 4.87
C ARG A 38 9.16 11.91 4.89
N TRP A 39 8.87 11.10 3.90
CA TRP A 39 7.63 10.35 3.81
C TRP A 39 7.89 8.89 4.14
N GLU A 40 6.91 8.24 4.74
CA GLU A 40 7.04 6.85 5.16
C GLU A 40 5.86 6.04 4.68
N THR A 41 6.14 4.81 4.24
CA THR A 41 5.12 3.79 4.01
C THR A 41 5.27 2.74 5.09
N PHE A 42 4.16 2.22 5.57
CA PHE A 42 4.19 1.16 6.57
C PHE A 42 2.87 0.41 6.56
N THR A 43 2.89 -0.78 7.15
CA THR A 43 1.69 -1.57 7.37
C THR A 43 1.39 -1.55 8.87
N ARG A 44 0.12 -1.37 9.20
CA ARG A 44 -0.31 -1.41 10.60
C ARG A 44 -1.21 -2.62 10.79
N GLU A 45 -0.96 -3.37 11.87
CA GLU A 45 -1.77 -4.50 12.23
C GLU A 45 -1.88 -4.55 13.74
N ARG A 46 -3.11 -4.46 14.26
CA ARG A 46 -3.41 -4.48 15.69
C ARG A 46 -2.62 -3.42 16.47
N GLY A 47 -2.51 -2.24 15.88
CA GLY A 47 -1.80 -1.13 16.50
C GLY A 47 -0.30 -1.14 16.39
N LYS A 48 0.28 -2.14 15.75
CA LYS A 48 1.73 -2.21 15.52
C LYS A 48 2.07 -1.88 14.10
N GLU A 49 3.20 -1.21 13.90
CA GLU A 49 3.68 -0.83 12.57
C GLU A 49 4.75 -1.79 12.11
N TYR A 50 4.65 -2.19 10.85
CA TYR A 50 5.59 -3.12 10.22
C TYR A 50 6.06 -2.54 8.89
N ASN A 51 7.28 -2.91 8.49
CA ASN A 51 7.82 -2.58 7.17
C ASN A 51 7.84 -1.08 6.91
N CYS A 52 8.23 -0.29 7.91
CA CYS A 52 8.32 1.15 7.76
C CYS A 52 9.52 1.51 6.90
N ILE A 53 9.27 2.17 5.77
CA ILE A 53 10.30 2.58 4.83
C ILE A 53 10.19 4.08 4.60
N GLY A 54 11.32 4.78 4.62
CA GLY A 54 11.36 6.22 4.43
C GLY A 54 11.74 6.62 3.01
N PHE A 55 11.14 7.72 2.53
CA PHE A 55 11.36 8.27 1.20
C PHE A 55 11.54 9.77 1.27
N PRO A 56 12.33 10.35 0.35
CA PRO A 56 12.55 11.80 0.36
C PRO A 56 11.34 12.60 -0.10
N SER A 57 10.40 11.99 -0.81
CA SER A 57 9.22 12.70 -1.32
C SER A 57 7.97 11.83 -1.24
N GLU A 58 6.82 12.50 -1.26
CA GLU A 58 5.55 11.79 -1.31
C GLU A 58 5.43 10.98 -2.61
N SER A 59 5.90 11.54 -3.72
CA SER A 59 5.85 10.87 -5.01
C SER A 59 6.57 9.52 -4.96
N ASP A 60 7.75 9.47 -4.33
CA ASP A 60 8.49 8.22 -4.19
C ASP A 60 7.76 7.23 -3.31
N ALA A 61 7.17 7.69 -2.22
CA ALA A 61 6.40 6.84 -1.32
C ALA A 61 5.17 6.27 -2.03
N LEU A 62 4.46 7.09 -2.79
CA LEU A 62 3.30 6.65 -3.54
C LEU A 62 3.68 5.61 -4.59
N GLN A 63 4.77 5.83 -5.31
CA GLN A 63 5.24 4.88 -6.32
C GLN A 63 5.60 3.54 -5.70
N HIS A 64 6.30 3.56 -4.58
CA HIS A 64 6.66 2.34 -3.86
C HIS A 64 5.41 1.58 -3.41
N MET A 65 4.45 2.28 -2.82
CA MET A 65 3.22 1.66 -2.35
C MET A 65 2.43 1.07 -3.52
N LEU A 66 2.35 1.78 -4.62
CA LEU A 66 1.66 1.30 -5.81
C LEU A 66 2.28 0.01 -6.33
N ASP A 67 3.60 0.00 -6.48
CA ASP A 67 4.31 -1.16 -7.00
C ASP A 67 4.13 -2.37 -6.08
N GLU A 68 4.18 -2.14 -4.77
CA GLU A 68 3.99 -3.20 -3.79
C GLU A 68 2.58 -3.78 -3.84
N LEU A 69 1.58 -2.91 -3.90
CA LEU A 69 0.18 -3.35 -3.94
C LEU A 69 -0.14 -4.08 -5.24
N ILE A 70 0.38 -3.62 -6.37
CA ILE A 70 0.20 -4.32 -7.63
C ILE A 70 0.77 -5.72 -7.54
N ALA A 71 1.97 -5.87 -6.97
CA ALA A 71 2.59 -7.18 -6.81
C ALA A 71 1.79 -8.09 -5.89
N ILE A 72 1.28 -7.54 -4.79
CA ILE A 72 0.48 -8.32 -3.83
C ILE A 72 -0.82 -8.78 -4.48
N TYR A 73 -1.51 -7.89 -5.18
CA TYR A 73 -2.78 -8.24 -5.81
C TYR A 73 -2.59 -9.20 -6.97
N ALA A 74 -1.48 -9.10 -7.69
CA ALA A 74 -1.17 -10.08 -8.74
C ALA A 74 -0.99 -11.47 -8.14
N ARG A 75 -0.30 -11.57 -7.00
CA ARG A 75 -0.13 -12.85 -6.31
C ARG A 75 -1.47 -13.39 -5.80
N ASN A 76 -2.30 -12.52 -5.27
CA ASN A 76 -3.60 -12.93 -4.75
C ASN A 76 -4.55 -13.45 -5.83
N ILE A 77 -4.38 -13.00 -7.06
CA ILE A 77 -5.15 -13.54 -8.18
C ILE A 77 -4.71 -14.95 -8.50
N VAL A 78 -3.41 -15.25 -8.40
CA VAL A 78 -2.85 -16.54 -8.78
C VAL A 78 -2.88 -17.53 -7.61
N GLU A 79 -2.42 -17.11 -6.43
CA GLU A 79 -2.24 -17.99 -5.29
C GLU A 79 -3.53 -18.61 -4.74
N PRO A 80 -4.65 -17.89 -4.63
CA PRO A 80 -5.89 -18.51 -4.15
C PRO A 80 -6.33 -19.70 -4.99
N GLN A 81 -6.10 -19.64 -6.29
CA GLN A 81 -6.41 -20.78 -7.15
C GLN A 81 -5.54 -21.98 -6.84
N ARG A 82 -4.27 -21.74 -6.54
CA ARG A 82 -3.37 -22.82 -6.17
C ARG A 82 -3.74 -23.44 -4.83
N PHE A 83 -4.17 -22.62 -3.88
CA PHE A 83 -4.64 -23.12 -2.61
C PHE A 83 -5.83 -24.04 -2.75
N GLN A 84 -6.72 -23.73 -3.65
CA GLN A 84 -7.88 -24.58 -3.91
C GLN A 84 -7.48 -25.92 -4.48
N GLU A 85 -6.41 -25.95 -5.25
CA GLU A 85 -5.90 -27.19 -5.80
C GLU A 85 -5.29 -28.08 -4.71
N TYR A 86 -4.68 -27.48 -3.72
CA TYR A 86 -4.06 -28.25 -2.62
C TYR A 86 -5.06 -28.71 -1.58
N SER A 87 -6.16 -28.03 -1.50
CA SER A 87 -7.19 -28.37 -0.52
C SER A 87 -8.16 -29.38 -1.09
#